data_c9c59f85fffa7a584063f8b5dea640f6
#
_entry.id   c9c59f85fffa7a584063f8b5dea640f6
#
_cell.length_a   1.000
_cell.length_b   1.000
_cell.length_c   1.000
_cell.angle_alpha   90.00
_cell.angle_beta   90.00
_cell.angle_gamma   90.00
#
_symmetry.space_group_name_H-M   'P 1'
#
loop_
_entity.id
_entity.type
_entity.pdbx_description
1 polymer ?
#
loop_
_entity_poly.entity_id
_entity_poly.type
_entity_poly.pdbx_seq_one_letter_code
_entity_poly.pdbx_strand_id
1 'polypeptide(L)'
;RGSVTLGRMPFAVKPQKVLPLTILGSVATLVILFGFNYDWRQSMINTLVAIVISLSLVVLVGFVGQISLAQMAIAGTAGFFLSKYFSDLPFPLGPIIGAFVAAVFGTLIAVPALRVRGVNLAVITLSAAVAIEQLIFRNKTFAGESGALKVPPPEIGGKDFGPNNTNLKVLGLKAKDDIPPNVWFGVVCLIIVVIMCLMVVNVRRSATGRQFLAVRSNERAAAATGINVASAKVLAF
;
A
#
# COMPACT_ATOMS: atom_id res chain seq x y z
N ARG A 1 -46.28 4.55 0.91
CA ARG A 1 -45.49 5.78 1.11
C ARG A 1 -44.38 5.41 2.09
N GLY A 2 -43.26 4.84 1.59
CA GLY A 2 -42.08 4.55 2.40
C GLY A 2 -41.40 5.87 2.77
N SER A 3 -41.25 6.15 4.05
CA SER A 3 -40.42 7.24 4.54
C SER A 3 -38.99 6.97 4.04
N VAL A 4 -38.52 7.82 3.12
CA VAL A 4 -37.09 7.86 2.76
C VAL A 4 -36.38 8.35 4.02
N THR A 5 -35.87 7.42 4.82
CA THR A 5 -34.88 7.74 5.83
C THR A 5 -33.67 8.27 5.09
N LEU A 6 -33.54 9.59 5.02
CA LEU A 6 -32.31 10.26 4.60
C LEU A 6 -31.23 9.77 5.56
N GLY A 7 -30.52 8.70 5.15
CA GLY A 7 -29.35 8.25 5.86
C GLY A 7 -28.45 9.47 6.06
N ARG A 8 -28.04 9.74 7.30
CA ARG A 8 -27.12 10.84 7.59
C ARG A 8 -25.95 10.72 6.63
N MET A 9 -25.84 11.69 5.70
CA MET A 9 -24.64 11.80 4.88
C MET A 9 -23.45 11.80 5.84
N PRO A 10 -22.43 10.96 5.63
CA PRO A 10 -21.24 11.04 6.44
C PRO A 10 -20.66 12.43 6.23
N PHE A 11 -20.84 13.30 7.23
CA PHE A 11 -20.22 14.61 7.23
C PHE A 11 -18.72 14.40 7.03
N ALA A 12 -18.13 15.07 6.07
CA ALA A 12 -16.69 15.14 5.93
C ALA A 12 -16.15 15.69 7.25
N VAL A 13 -15.63 14.81 8.09
CA VAL A 13 -15.04 15.21 9.37
C VAL A 13 -14.00 16.28 9.06
N LYS A 14 -14.07 17.43 9.78
CA LYS A 14 -13.12 18.52 9.63
C LYS A 14 -11.71 17.97 9.61
N PRO A 15 -10.83 18.42 8.71
CA PRO A 15 -9.49 17.89 8.62
C PRO A 15 -8.78 18.08 9.95
N GLN A 16 -8.54 17.01 10.67
CA GLN A 16 -7.68 17.04 11.86
C GLN A 16 -6.30 17.53 11.45
N LYS A 17 -5.61 18.20 12.36
CA LYS A 17 -4.22 18.57 12.19
C LYS A 17 -3.38 17.29 12.11
N VAL A 18 -3.17 16.78 10.91
CA VAL A 18 -2.48 15.51 10.66
C VAL A 18 -1.00 15.63 11.01
N LEU A 19 -0.43 16.83 10.79
CA LEU A 19 0.99 17.09 10.99
C LEU A 19 1.52 16.71 12.40
N PRO A 20 0.92 17.13 13.51
CA PRO A 20 1.43 16.76 14.83
C PRO A 20 1.34 15.25 15.10
N LEU A 21 0.31 14.57 14.57
CA LEU A 21 0.16 13.13 14.74
C LEU A 21 1.20 12.35 13.94
N THR A 22 1.50 12.78 12.71
CA THR A 22 2.55 12.16 11.89
C THR A 22 3.92 12.37 12.49
N ILE A 23 4.22 13.58 13.02
CA ILE A 23 5.47 13.86 13.72
C ILE A 23 5.60 12.98 14.97
N LEU A 24 4.56 12.90 15.79
CA LEU A 24 4.58 12.08 17.00
C LEU A 24 4.80 10.59 16.67
N GLY A 25 4.08 10.07 15.68
CA GLY A 25 4.24 8.69 15.21
C GLY A 25 5.64 8.42 14.65
N SER A 26 6.19 9.35 13.87
CA SER A 26 7.54 9.22 13.32
C SER A 26 8.61 9.24 14.40
N VAL A 27 8.49 10.14 15.39
CA VAL A 27 9.42 10.20 16.53
C VAL A 27 9.35 8.91 17.36
N ALA A 28 8.14 8.44 17.68
CA ALA A 28 7.96 7.18 18.41
C ALA A 28 8.60 5.99 17.66
N THR A 29 8.39 5.92 16.34
CA THR A 29 9.00 4.88 15.50
C THR A 29 10.52 4.96 15.53
N LEU A 30 11.11 6.15 15.40
CA LEU A 30 12.56 6.34 15.46
C LEU A 30 13.12 5.94 16.82
N VAL A 31 12.45 6.28 17.92
CA VAL A 31 12.86 5.87 19.27
C VAL A 31 12.88 4.35 19.39
N ILE A 32 11.88 3.65 18.84
CA ILE A 32 11.82 2.19 18.85
C ILE A 32 12.94 1.60 18.00
N LEU A 33 13.17 2.13 16.79
CA LEU A 33 14.19 1.61 15.88
C LEU A 33 15.62 1.73 16.42
N PHE A 34 15.95 2.84 17.09
CA PHE A 34 17.32 3.09 17.58
C PHE A 34 17.53 2.67 19.04
N GLY A 35 16.48 2.71 19.87
CA GLY A 35 16.60 2.52 21.32
C GLY A 35 16.32 1.10 21.78
N PHE A 36 15.60 0.29 21.03
CA PHE A 36 15.17 -1.03 21.45
C PHE A 36 15.96 -2.15 20.74
N ASN A 37 15.81 -3.39 21.25
CA ASN A 37 16.50 -4.58 20.76
C ASN A 37 15.89 -5.07 19.42
N TYR A 38 16.55 -6.08 18.83
CA TYR A 38 16.20 -6.74 17.57
C TYR A 38 14.69 -7.04 17.42
N ASP A 39 14.06 -7.69 18.39
CA ASP A 39 12.66 -8.13 18.28
C ASP A 39 11.70 -6.96 18.07
N TRP A 40 11.92 -5.87 18.80
CA TRP A 40 11.13 -4.65 18.66
C TRP A 40 11.35 -3.96 17.31
N ARG A 41 12.58 -3.95 16.84
CA ARG A 41 12.95 -3.38 15.55
C ARG A 41 12.30 -4.15 14.39
N GLN A 42 12.42 -5.49 14.43
CA GLN A 42 11.76 -6.37 13.43
C GLN A 42 10.25 -6.18 13.44
N SER A 43 9.63 -6.18 14.61
CA SER A 43 8.18 -5.98 14.76
C SER A 43 7.75 -4.62 14.24
N MET A 44 8.54 -3.56 14.48
CA MET A 44 8.25 -2.22 14.00
C MET A 44 8.33 -2.12 12.47
N ILE A 45 9.35 -2.73 11.85
CA ILE A 45 9.47 -2.77 10.39
C ILE A 45 8.28 -3.53 9.77
N ASN A 46 7.92 -4.68 10.32
CA ASN A 46 6.74 -5.42 9.86
C ASN A 46 5.45 -4.60 10.01
N THR A 47 5.31 -3.85 11.10
CA THR A 47 4.19 -2.92 11.32
C THR A 47 4.17 -1.81 10.25
N LEU A 48 5.30 -1.22 9.91
CA LEU A 48 5.39 -0.20 8.87
C LEU A 48 4.94 -0.77 7.51
N VAL A 49 5.36 -1.97 7.14
CA VAL A 49 4.90 -2.64 5.92
C VAL A 49 3.38 -2.89 5.96
N ALA A 50 2.86 -3.38 7.09
CA ALA A 50 1.43 -3.61 7.28
C ALA A 50 0.61 -2.32 7.17
N ILE A 51 1.14 -1.18 7.64
CA ILE A 51 0.51 0.14 7.50
C ILE A 51 0.32 0.52 6.03
N VAL A 52 1.31 0.28 5.15
CA VAL A 52 1.16 0.57 3.71
C VAL A 52 -0.01 -0.21 3.10
N ILE A 53 -0.10 -1.51 3.42
CA ILE A 53 -1.21 -2.35 2.94
C ILE A 53 -2.55 -1.86 3.52
N SER A 54 -2.57 -1.51 4.80
CA SER A 54 -3.77 -0.98 5.46
C SER A 54 -4.22 0.36 4.87
N LEU A 55 -3.28 1.23 4.45
CA LEU A 55 -3.61 2.48 3.77
C LEU A 55 -4.31 2.25 2.43
N SER A 56 -3.94 1.21 1.67
CA SER A 56 -4.66 0.85 0.45
C SER A 56 -6.10 0.44 0.73
N LEU A 57 -6.32 -0.31 1.82
CA LEU A 57 -7.67 -0.67 2.27
C LEU A 57 -8.46 0.56 2.75
N VAL A 58 -7.82 1.52 3.41
CA VAL A 58 -8.47 2.78 3.81
C VAL A 58 -8.99 3.54 2.59
N VAL A 59 -8.23 3.59 1.50
CA VAL A 59 -8.68 4.25 0.26
C VAL A 59 -9.84 3.49 -0.35
N LEU A 60 -9.72 2.20 -0.52
CA LEU A 60 -10.70 1.39 -1.23
C LEU A 60 -12.00 1.20 -0.42
N VAL A 61 -11.89 0.73 0.82
CA VAL A 61 -13.03 0.47 1.69
C VAL A 61 -13.50 1.76 2.35
N GLY A 62 -12.56 2.58 2.82
CA GLY A 62 -12.87 3.80 3.56
C GLY A 62 -13.44 4.91 2.68
N PHE A 63 -12.92 5.16 1.49
CA PHE A 63 -13.36 6.29 0.66
C PHE A 63 -14.40 5.87 -0.39
N VAL A 64 -14.25 4.71 -1.02
CA VAL A 64 -15.15 4.25 -2.10
C VAL A 64 -16.20 3.27 -1.60
N GLY A 65 -15.97 2.61 -0.48
CA GLY A 65 -16.89 1.61 0.08
C GLY A 65 -16.85 0.26 -0.64
N GLN A 66 -15.75 -0.05 -1.31
CA GLN A 66 -15.55 -1.33 -1.99
C GLN A 66 -14.69 -2.27 -1.16
N ILE A 67 -15.16 -3.49 -0.93
CA ILE A 67 -14.39 -4.52 -0.22
C ILE A 67 -13.59 -5.31 -1.27
N SER A 68 -12.25 -5.27 -1.17
CA SER A 68 -11.37 -6.09 -2.00
C SER A 68 -10.37 -6.84 -1.13
N LEU A 69 -10.13 -8.09 -1.47
CA LEU A 69 -9.15 -8.97 -0.83
C LEU A 69 -7.92 -9.22 -1.71
N ALA A 70 -7.77 -8.48 -2.81
CA ALA A 70 -6.67 -8.66 -3.75
C ALA A 70 -5.40 -7.87 -3.38
N GLN A 71 -5.41 -6.98 -2.37
CA GLN A 71 -4.31 -6.05 -2.07
C GLN A 71 -2.97 -6.77 -1.86
N MET A 72 -2.98 -7.88 -1.12
CA MET A 72 -1.76 -8.66 -0.88
C MET A 72 -1.20 -9.28 -2.15
N ALA A 73 -2.08 -9.80 -3.03
CA ALA A 73 -1.67 -10.37 -4.30
C ALA A 73 -1.11 -9.29 -5.25
N ILE A 74 -1.75 -8.10 -5.29
CA ILE A 74 -1.28 -6.96 -6.08
C ILE A 74 0.09 -6.48 -5.56
N ALA A 75 0.27 -6.35 -4.23
CA ALA A 75 1.55 -6.02 -3.64
C ALA A 75 2.62 -7.09 -3.96
N GLY A 76 2.24 -8.37 -3.90
CA GLY A 76 3.10 -9.48 -4.28
C GLY A 76 3.54 -9.42 -5.74
N THR A 77 2.67 -8.97 -6.67
CA THR A 77 3.06 -8.79 -8.09
C THR A 77 4.15 -7.73 -8.24
N ALA A 78 4.09 -6.62 -7.50
CA ALA A 78 5.14 -5.61 -7.52
C ALA A 78 6.50 -6.19 -7.13
N GLY A 79 6.56 -6.92 -6.03
CA GLY A 79 7.79 -7.58 -5.55
C GLY A 79 8.29 -8.66 -6.52
N PHE A 80 7.38 -9.43 -7.08
CA PHE A 80 7.70 -10.48 -8.04
C PHE A 80 8.36 -9.91 -9.31
N PHE A 81 7.72 -8.92 -9.92
CA PHE A 81 8.25 -8.30 -11.14
C PHE A 81 9.54 -7.52 -10.86
N LEU A 82 9.64 -6.85 -9.73
CA LEU A 82 10.85 -6.17 -9.29
C LEU A 82 12.02 -7.17 -9.20
N SER A 83 11.82 -8.29 -8.52
CA SER A 83 12.88 -9.29 -8.34
C SER A 83 13.31 -9.95 -9.64
N LYS A 84 12.36 -10.24 -10.55
CA LYS A 84 12.65 -11.04 -11.75
C LYS A 84 13.14 -10.21 -12.95
N TYR A 85 12.56 -9.02 -13.14
CA TYR A 85 12.78 -8.24 -14.36
C TYR A 85 13.45 -6.88 -14.13
N PHE A 86 13.41 -6.37 -12.91
CA PHE A 86 13.87 -5.01 -12.59
C PHE A 86 14.90 -4.99 -11.47
N SER A 87 15.55 -6.15 -11.20
CA SER A 87 16.59 -6.29 -10.17
C SER A 87 17.79 -5.36 -10.37
N ASP A 88 18.12 -5.06 -11.63
CA ASP A 88 19.30 -4.27 -12.00
C ASP A 88 19.03 -2.75 -11.97
N LEU A 89 17.78 -2.36 -11.74
CA LEU A 89 17.41 -0.95 -11.70
C LEU A 89 17.76 -0.32 -10.35
N PRO A 90 18.39 0.87 -10.36
CA PRO A 90 18.76 1.55 -9.13
C PRO A 90 17.51 1.97 -8.33
N PHE A 91 17.63 1.96 -6.99
CA PHE A 91 16.62 2.55 -6.13
C PHE A 91 16.58 4.09 -6.34
N PRO A 92 15.39 4.73 -6.44
CA PRO A 92 14.02 4.18 -6.25
C PRO A 92 13.31 3.71 -7.54
N LEU A 93 13.96 3.68 -8.71
CA LEU A 93 13.31 3.40 -9.99
C LEU A 93 12.71 1.99 -10.04
N GLY A 94 13.43 0.97 -9.57
CA GLY A 94 12.94 -0.40 -9.54
C GLY A 94 11.59 -0.54 -8.81
N PRO A 95 11.48 -0.12 -7.53
CA PRO A 95 10.22 -0.14 -6.80
C PRO A 95 9.08 0.67 -7.45
N ILE A 96 9.38 1.81 -8.07
CA ILE A 96 8.37 2.63 -8.76
C ILE A 96 7.81 1.88 -9.98
N ILE A 97 8.68 1.26 -10.78
CA ILE A 97 8.24 0.47 -11.94
C ILE A 97 7.47 -0.78 -11.47
N GLY A 98 7.95 -1.47 -10.42
CA GLY A 98 7.23 -2.57 -9.80
C GLY A 98 5.83 -2.18 -9.33
N ALA A 99 5.69 -1.01 -8.69
CA ALA A 99 4.40 -0.47 -8.28
C ALA A 99 3.50 -0.13 -9.48
N PHE A 100 4.07 0.40 -10.56
CA PHE A 100 3.32 0.66 -11.80
C PHE A 100 2.79 -0.63 -12.43
N VAL A 101 3.60 -1.68 -12.51
CA VAL A 101 3.16 -3.00 -12.99
C VAL A 101 2.03 -3.54 -12.10
N ALA A 102 2.17 -3.44 -10.77
CA ALA A 102 1.12 -3.85 -9.85
C ALA A 102 -0.19 -3.04 -10.05
N ALA A 103 -0.09 -1.74 -10.34
CA ALA A 103 -1.25 -0.90 -10.66
C ALA A 103 -1.96 -1.36 -11.95
N VAL A 104 -1.22 -1.81 -12.96
CA VAL A 104 -1.80 -2.40 -14.17
C VAL A 104 -2.55 -3.68 -13.84
N PHE A 105 -1.96 -4.59 -13.07
CA PHE A 105 -2.66 -5.80 -12.59
C PHE A 105 -3.89 -5.48 -11.75
N GLY A 106 -3.79 -4.51 -10.84
CA GLY A 106 -4.91 -4.02 -10.07
C GLY A 106 -6.05 -3.51 -10.96
N THR A 107 -5.72 -2.74 -12.01
CA THR A 107 -6.70 -2.24 -12.98
C THR A 107 -7.38 -3.40 -13.74
N LEU A 108 -6.62 -4.42 -14.16
CA LEU A 108 -7.18 -5.60 -14.81
C LEU A 108 -8.18 -6.35 -13.93
N ILE A 109 -7.93 -6.42 -12.62
CA ILE A 109 -8.85 -7.01 -11.65
C ILE A 109 -10.05 -6.08 -11.42
N ALA A 110 -9.82 -4.77 -11.37
CA ALA A 110 -10.86 -3.78 -11.12
C ALA A 110 -11.94 -3.77 -12.22
N VAL A 111 -11.56 -3.91 -13.50
CA VAL A 111 -12.50 -3.84 -14.63
C VAL A 111 -13.66 -4.85 -14.51
N PRO A 112 -13.45 -6.16 -14.33
CA PRO A 112 -14.55 -7.10 -14.10
C PRO A 112 -15.27 -6.84 -12.76
N ALA A 113 -14.54 -6.39 -11.75
CA ALA A 113 -15.08 -6.07 -10.43
C ALA A 113 -16.08 -4.89 -10.44
N LEU A 114 -16.00 -3.98 -11.43
CA LEU A 114 -16.95 -2.86 -11.58
C LEU A 114 -18.42 -3.31 -11.74
N ARG A 115 -18.64 -4.51 -12.29
CA ARG A 115 -19.98 -5.04 -12.55
C ARG A 115 -20.64 -5.64 -11.31
N VAL A 116 -19.90 -5.79 -10.23
CA VAL A 116 -20.31 -6.51 -9.03
C VAL A 116 -20.28 -5.58 -7.82
N ARG A 117 -21.18 -5.79 -6.87
CA ARG A 117 -21.33 -4.95 -5.68
C ARG A 117 -21.34 -5.77 -4.40
N GLY A 118 -20.97 -5.12 -3.31
CA GLY A 118 -21.07 -5.72 -1.97
C GLY A 118 -20.13 -6.92 -1.76
N VAL A 119 -20.62 -7.93 -1.09
CA VAL A 119 -19.84 -9.12 -0.70
C VAL A 119 -19.35 -9.92 -1.91
N ASN A 120 -20.13 -9.96 -2.98
CA ASN A 120 -19.74 -10.68 -4.21
C ASN A 120 -18.46 -10.09 -4.83
N LEU A 121 -18.19 -8.79 -4.64
CA LEU A 121 -16.95 -8.15 -5.06
C LEU A 121 -15.75 -8.74 -4.28
N ALA A 122 -15.89 -8.96 -2.98
CA ALA A 122 -14.84 -9.56 -2.16
C ALA A 122 -14.50 -10.98 -2.64
N VAL A 123 -15.52 -11.77 -3.02
CA VAL A 123 -15.31 -13.14 -3.54
C VAL A 123 -14.55 -13.10 -4.87
N ILE A 124 -14.93 -12.22 -5.80
CA ILE A 124 -14.25 -12.07 -7.10
C ILE A 124 -12.80 -11.65 -6.91
N THR A 125 -12.55 -10.67 -6.04
CA THR A 125 -11.18 -10.18 -5.79
C THR A 125 -10.32 -11.23 -5.07
N LEU A 126 -10.90 -12.04 -4.19
CA LEU A 126 -10.23 -13.18 -3.58
C LEU A 126 -9.88 -14.25 -4.62
N SER A 127 -10.83 -14.60 -5.49
CA SER A 127 -10.58 -15.54 -6.58
C SER A 127 -9.47 -15.06 -7.51
N ALA A 128 -9.46 -13.77 -7.84
CA ALA A 128 -8.39 -13.17 -8.63
C ALA A 128 -7.03 -13.22 -7.89
N ALA A 129 -7.00 -12.99 -6.58
CA ALA A 129 -5.79 -13.10 -5.77
C ALA A 129 -5.23 -14.53 -5.77
N VAL A 130 -6.10 -15.53 -5.61
CA VAL A 130 -5.72 -16.94 -5.69
C VAL A 130 -5.23 -17.31 -7.09
N ALA A 131 -5.87 -16.78 -8.14
CA ALA A 131 -5.43 -17.02 -9.51
C ALA A 131 -4.00 -16.42 -9.74
N ILE A 132 -3.72 -15.22 -9.26
CA ILE A 132 -2.36 -14.64 -9.32
C ILE A 132 -1.37 -15.53 -8.58
N GLU A 133 -1.70 -15.97 -7.38
CA GLU A 133 -0.83 -16.85 -6.59
C GLU A 133 -0.50 -18.13 -7.36
N GLN A 134 -1.50 -18.82 -7.89
CA GLN A 134 -1.31 -20.10 -8.58
C GLN A 134 -0.63 -19.94 -9.94
N LEU A 135 -1.03 -18.94 -10.74
CA LEU A 135 -0.55 -18.79 -12.11
C LEU A 135 0.82 -18.09 -12.17
N ILE A 136 1.11 -17.17 -11.24
CA ILE A 136 2.33 -16.37 -11.27
C ILE A 136 3.31 -16.83 -10.21
N PHE A 137 2.94 -16.86 -8.93
CA PHE A 137 3.90 -17.08 -7.85
C PHE A 137 4.28 -18.54 -7.68
N ARG A 138 3.36 -19.48 -7.89
CA ARG A 138 3.61 -20.93 -7.77
C ARG A 138 4.03 -21.60 -9.06
N ASN A 139 3.97 -20.88 -10.17
CA ASN A 139 4.36 -21.46 -11.45
C ASN A 139 5.88 -21.52 -11.58
N LYS A 140 6.46 -22.71 -11.67
CA LYS A 140 7.91 -22.94 -11.79
C LYS A 140 8.55 -22.21 -12.97
N THR A 141 7.81 -22.03 -14.06
CA THR A 141 8.28 -21.29 -15.24
C THR A 141 8.51 -19.81 -14.92
N PHE A 142 7.70 -19.24 -14.04
CA PHE A 142 7.81 -17.81 -13.65
C PHE A 142 8.67 -17.63 -12.40
N ALA A 143 8.47 -18.44 -11.35
CA ALA A 143 9.15 -18.29 -10.08
C ALA A 143 10.53 -18.96 -10.00
N GLY A 144 10.89 -19.81 -10.99
CA GLY A 144 12.10 -20.62 -10.95
C GLY A 144 11.95 -21.85 -10.03
N GLU A 145 12.93 -22.75 -10.07
CA GLU A 145 12.89 -24.02 -9.32
C GLU A 145 12.90 -23.83 -7.80
N SER A 146 13.60 -22.80 -7.30
CA SER A 146 13.72 -22.56 -5.86
C SER A 146 12.52 -21.82 -5.24
N GLY A 147 11.61 -21.27 -6.05
CA GLY A 147 10.44 -20.52 -5.58
C GLY A 147 10.75 -19.27 -4.75
N ALA A 148 12.02 -19.00 -4.46
CA ALA A 148 12.46 -17.88 -3.65
C ALA A 148 13.10 -16.81 -4.54
N LEU A 149 12.33 -15.77 -4.85
CA LEU A 149 12.83 -14.59 -5.55
C LEU A 149 13.44 -13.62 -4.53
N LYS A 150 14.69 -13.21 -4.78
CA LYS A 150 15.36 -12.21 -3.95
C LYS A 150 15.10 -10.83 -4.54
N VAL A 151 14.53 -9.95 -3.73
CA VAL A 151 14.42 -8.53 -4.07
C VAL A 151 15.76 -7.87 -3.76
N PRO A 152 16.34 -7.08 -4.70
CA PRO A 152 17.60 -6.39 -4.44
C PRO A 152 17.42 -5.39 -3.29
N PRO A 153 18.45 -5.19 -2.46
CA PRO A 153 18.42 -4.22 -1.40
C PRO A 153 18.31 -2.79 -1.95
N PRO A 154 17.66 -1.86 -1.22
CA PRO A 154 17.63 -0.47 -1.63
C PRO A 154 19.02 0.16 -1.50
N GLU A 155 19.62 0.52 -2.63
CA GLU A 155 20.90 1.23 -2.68
C GLU A 155 20.67 2.72 -2.92
N ILE A 156 21.19 3.57 -2.03
CA ILE A 156 21.10 5.03 -2.11
C ILE A 156 22.52 5.61 -2.03
N GLY A 157 22.94 6.28 -3.10
CA GLY A 157 24.27 6.90 -3.14
C GLY A 157 25.43 5.90 -2.98
N GLY A 158 25.30 4.68 -3.53
CA GLY A 158 26.33 3.63 -3.44
C GLY A 158 26.40 2.95 -2.07
N LYS A 159 25.44 3.21 -1.17
CA LYS A 159 25.32 2.54 0.11
C LYS A 159 24.12 1.62 0.11
N ASP A 160 24.31 0.38 0.54
CA ASP A 160 23.26 -0.62 0.70
C ASP A 160 22.49 -0.38 2.01
N PHE A 161 21.22 0.01 1.88
CA PHE A 161 20.27 0.18 2.99
C PHE A 161 19.43 -1.07 3.24
N GLY A 162 19.81 -2.20 2.66
CA GLY A 162 19.09 -3.45 2.84
C GLY A 162 19.06 -3.95 4.29
N PRO A 163 18.07 -4.81 4.60
CA PRO A 163 17.89 -5.30 5.97
C PRO A 163 19.12 -6.08 6.48
N ASN A 164 19.87 -6.74 5.60
CA ASN A 164 20.98 -7.60 5.97
C ASN A 164 22.32 -6.86 6.16
N ASN A 165 22.42 -5.60 5.78
CA ASN A 165 23.65 -4.81 5.92
C ASN A 165 23.75 -4.18 7.31
N THR A 166 24.33 -4.88 8.27
CA THR A 166 24.47 -4.42 9.66
C THR A 166 25.56 -3.37 9.87
N ASN A 167 26.49 -3.22 8.92
CA ASN A 167 27.66 -2.34 9.06
C ASN A 167 27.39 -0.90 8.61
N LEU A 168 26.21 -0.60 8.09
CA LEU A 168 25.88 0.73 7.58
C LEU A 168 25.85 1.77 8.70
N LYS A 169 26.76 2.75 8.61
CA LYS A 169 26.77 3.94 9.45
C LYS A 169 26.35 5.15 8.61
N VAL A 170 25.31 5.85 9.03
CA VAL A 170 24.88 7.11 8.44
C VAL A 170 24.88 8.17 9.54
N LEU A 171 25.51 9.29 9.30
CA LEU A 171 25.67 10.40 10.28
C LEU A 171 26.34 9.98 11.60
N GLY A 172 27.20 8.94 11.57
CA GLY A 172 27.85 8.42 12.77
C GLY A 172 26.97 7.58 13.69
N LEU A 173 25.68 7.43 13.38
CA LEU A 173 24.75 6.60 14.14
C LEU A 173 24.82 5.15 13.65
N LYS A 174 24.95 4.23 14.60
CA LYS A 174 24.91 2.78 14.40
C LYS A 174 23.77 2.19 15.24
N ALA A 175 23.23 1.07 14.81
CA ALA A 175 22.29 0.33 15.63
C ALA A 175 22.95 -0.15 16.93
N LYS A 176 22.16 -0.36 17.97
CA LYS A 176 22.60 -0.92 19.24
C LYS A 176 23.16 -2.33 19.08
N ASP A 177 22.58 -3.10 18.14
CA ASP A 177 22.97 -4.48 17.86
C ASP A 177 23.34 -4.63 16.39
N ASP A 178 24.40 -5.42 16.10
CA ASP A 178 24.81 -5.76 14.72
C ASP A 178 23.98 -6.91 14.11
N ILE A 179 22.73 -7.07 14.55
CA ILE A 179 21.81 -8.13 14.11
C ILE A 179 20.81 -7.57 13.09
N PRO A 180 20.58 -8.25 11.94
CA PRO A 180 19.54 -7.85 10.98
C PRO A 180 18.14 -7.90 11.63
N PRO A 181 17.19 -6.99 11.28
CA PRO A 181 17.29 -6.01 10.20
C PRO A 181 18.00 -4.72 10.58
N ASN A 182 18.61 -4.09 9.56
CA ASN A 182 19.29 -2.81 9.74
C ASN A 182 18.28 -1.71 10.15
N VAL A 183 18.68 -0.87 11.09
CA VAL A 183 17.91 0.31 11.52
C VAL A 183 17.61 1.24 10.36
N TRP A 184 18.57 1.45 9.47
CA TRP A 184 18.42 2.35 8.32
C TRP A 184 17.41 1.84 7.29
N PHE A 185 17.25 0.51 7.17
CA PHE A 185 16.14 -0.06 6.41
C PHE A 185 14.79 0.34 7.02
N GLY A 186 14.67 0.29 8.34
CA GLY A 186 13.48 0.77 9.06
C GLY A 186 13.20 2.26 8.83
N VAL A 187 14.25 3.09 8.76
CA VAL A 187 14.11 4.52 8.43
C VAL A 187 13.60 4.72 7.01
N VAL A 188 14.09 3.96 6.03
CA VAL A 188 13.58 4.01 4.65
C VAL A 188 12.10 3.61 4.62
N CYS A 189 11.72 2.53 5.31
CA CYS A 189 10.32 2.11 5.42
C CYS A 189 9.45 3.22 6.05
N LEU A 190 9.94 3.87 7.11
CA LEU A 190 9.23 4.98 7.76
C LEU A 190 9.01 6.15 6.80
N ILE A 191 10.03 6.55 6.03
CA ILE A 191 9.91 7.62 5.04
C ILE A 191 8.81 7.29 4.02
N ILE A 192 8.81 6.05 3.51
CA ILE A 192 7.80 5.59 2.56
C ILE A 192 6.40 5.65 3.18
N VAL A 193 6.22 5.17 4.42
CA VAL A 193 4.94 5.21 5.14
C VAL A 193 4.46 6.65 5.32
N VAL A 194 5.33 7.57 5.72
CA VAL A 194 4.97 8.99 5.90
C VAL A 194 4.53 9.61 4.57
N ILE A 195 5.25 9.34 3.48
CA ILE A 195 4.86 9.81 2.14
C ILE A 195 3.48 9.26 1.76
N MET A 196 3.25 7.97 1.94
CA MET A 196 1.98 7.32 1.63
C MET A 196 0.83 7.86 2.50
N CYS A 197 1.06 8.08 3.80
CA CYS A 197 0.08 8.72 4.68
C CYS A 197 -0.31 10.13 4.19
N LEU A 198 0.69 10.94 3.83
CA LEU A 198 0.46 12.29 3.30
C LEU A 198 -0.29 12.25 1.96
N MET A 199 0.03 11.30 1.08
CA MET A 199 -0.70 11.10 -0.18
C MET A 199 -2.17 10.76 0.08
N VAL A 200 -2.47 9.83 0.98
CA VAL A 200 -3.86 9.44 1.32
C VAL A 200 -4.63 10.62 1.93
N VAL A 201 -4.00 11.39 2.81
CA VAL A 201 -4.60 12.62 3.37
C VAL A 201 -4.88 13.65 2.28
N ASN A 202 -3.95 13.82 1.33
CA ASN A 202 -4.11 14.74 0.21
C ASN A 202 -5.23 14.30 -0.73
N VAL A 203 -5.31 13.02 -1.05
CA VAL A 203 -6.44 12.44 -1.82
C VAL A 203 -7.77 12.74 -1.12
N ARG A 204 -7.87 12.53 0.19
CA ARG A 204 -9.09 12.84 0.96
C ARG A 204 -9.52 14.30 0.85
N ARG A 205 -8.57 15.23 0.77
CA ARG A 205 -8.81 16.68 0.67
C ARG A 205 -9.09 17.15 -0.77
N SER A 206 -8.74 16.34 -1.75
CA SER A 206 -8.85 16.66 -3.17
C SER A 206 -10.27 16.54 -3.72
N ALA A 207 -10.46 16.98 -4.96
CA ALA A 207 -11.69 16.74 -5.73
C ALA A 207 -11.99 15.25 -5.91
N THR A 208 -10.96 14.46 -6.15
CA THR A 208 -11.04 12.99 -6.29
C THR A 208 -11.59 12.34 -5.02
N GLY A 209 -11.12 12.75 -3.85
CA GLY A 209 -11.64 12.24 -2.57
C GLY A 209 -13.13 12.56 -2.36
N ARG A 210 -13.59 13.74 -2.79
CA ARG A 210 -15.03 14.09 -2.76
C ARG A 210 -15.84 13.23 -3.71
N GLN A 211 -15.32 12.93 -4.90
CA GLN A 211 -15.96 12.00 -5.84
C GLN A 211 -16.07 10.60 -5.26
N PHE A 212 -15.01 10.09 -4.60
CA PHE A 212 -15.03 8.80 -3.93
C PHE A 212 -16.11 8.73 -2.85
N LEU A 213 -16.22 9.74 -2.00
CA LEU A 213 -17.26 9.80 -0.95
C LEU A 213 -18.66 9.90 -1.53
N ALA A 214 -18.85 10.62 -2.64
CA ALA A 214 -20.13 10.70 -3.34
C ALA A 214 -20.54 9.32 -3.90
N VAL A 215 -19.61 8.60 -4.54
CA VAL A 215 -19.84 7.24 -5.06
C VAL A 215 -20.16 6.27 -3.92
N ARG A 216 -19.46 6.36 -2.80
CA ARG A 216 -19.72 5.55 -1.60
C ARG A 216 -21.10 5.79 -1.03
N SER A 217 -21.58 7.03 -0.99
CA SER A 217 -22.88 7.36 -0.42
C SER A 217 -24.04 6.86 -1.28
N ASN A 218 -24.02 7.13 -2.57
CA ASN A 218 -25.01 6.64 -3.53
C ASN A 218 -24.48 6.74 -4.96
N GLU A 219 -24.17 5.59 -5.58
CA GLU A 219 -23.64 5.51 -6.93
C GLU A 219 -24.56 6.12 -7.99
N ARG A 220 -25.91 5.93 -7.84
CA ARG A 220 -26.89 6.47 -8.81
C ARG A 220 -26.98 7.98 -8.71
N ALA A 221 -26.99 8.52 -7.50
CA ALA A 221 -27.01 9.97 -7.30
C ALA A 221 -25.70 10.62 -7.78
N ALA A 222 -24.55 10.00 -7.52
CA ALA A 222 -23.27 10.46 -8.03
C ALA A 222 -23.22 10.48 -9.57
N ALA A 223 -23.76 9.46 -10.23
CA ALA A 223 -23.86 9.42 -11.69
C ALA A 223 -24.77 10.53 -12.22
N ALA A 224 -25.91 10.81 -11.55
CA ALA A 224 -26.82 11.88 -11.93
C ALA A 224 -26.21 13.29 -11.81
N THR A 225 -25.20 13.47 -10.95
CA THR A 225 -24.43 14.72 -10.85
C THR A 225 -23.24 14.80 -11.81
N GLY A 226 -23.11 13.84 -12.75
CA GLY A 226 -22.06 13.82 -13.77
C GLY A 226 -20.74 13.16 -13.32
N ILE A 227 -20.69 12.50 -12.16
CA ILE A 227 -19.51 11.76 -11.72
C ILE A 227 -19.45 10.42 -12.46
N ASN A 228 -18.32 10.16 -13.14
CA ASN A 228 -18.07 8.85 -13.73
C ASN A 228 -17.72 7.82 -12.65
N VAL A 229 -18.72 7.04 -12.25
CA VAL A 229 -18.60 6.04 -11.16
C VAL A 229 -17.57 4.97 -11.50
N ALA A 230 -17.52 4.51 -12.76
CA ALA A 230 -16.57 3.49 -13.19
C ALA A 230 -15.13 3.98 -13.07
N SER A 231 -14.85 5.19 -13.58
CA SER A 231 -13.53 5.81 -13.48
C SER A 231 -13.11 6.03 -12.02
N ALA A 232 -14.01 6.52 -11.17
CA ALA A 232 -13.71 6.70 -9.74
C ALA A 232 -13.36 5.37 -9.04
N LYS A 233 -14.06 4.29 -9.35
CA LYS A 233 -13.79 2.96 -8.79
C LYS A 233 -12.46 2.39 -9.25
N VAL A 234 -12.16 2.47 -10.56
CA VAL A 234 -10.88 2.01 -11.12
C VAL A 234 -9.71 2.80 -10.55
N LEU A 235 -9.86 4.12 -10.40
CA LEU A 235 -8.80 4.98 -9.86
C LEU A 235 -8.49 4.68 -8.37
N ALA A 236 -9.47 4.19 -7.63
CA ALA A 236 -9.28 3.84 -6.22
C ALA A 236 -8.66 2.45 -6.03
N PHE A 237 -8.77 1.58 -7.03
CA PHE A 237 -8.29 0.20 -7.00
C PHE A 237 -6.81 0.11 -7.30
#